data_a36b223d2837ee13044bb0343f9842b7
#
_entry.id   a36b223d2837ee13044bb0343f9842b7
#
_cell.length_a   1.000
_cell.length_b   1.000
_cell.length_c   1.000
_cell.angle_alpha   90.00
_cell.angle_beta   90.00
_cell.angle_gamma   90.00
#
_symmetry.space_group_name_H-M   'P 1'
#
loop_
_entity.id
_entity.type
_entity.pdbx_description
1 polymer ?
#
loop_
_entity_poly.entity_id
_entity_poly.type
_entity_poly.pdbx_seq_one_letter_code
_entity_poly.pdbx_strand_id
1 'polypeptide(L)'
;MTLEEQQYAEKRMIAEAGADLTLTSTTHLEEALMGADFVLSNFRAGGFEATRQDYTISDKYDLIGQETTGPGGTFFALRSIPQILDLCSAMEEHCPDAWLINYVNPTNFVAD
;
A
#
# COMPACT_ATOMS: atom_id res chain seq x y z
N MET A 1 -6.39 8.23 11.31
CA MET A 1 -7.65 7.52 11.03
C MET A 1 -7.51 6.11 11.54
N THR A 2 -8.38 5.70 12.43
CA THR A 2 -8.43 4.35 12.97
C THR A 2 -9.10 3.39 11.98
N LEU A 3 -8.95 2.07 12.18
CA LEU A 3 -9.63 1.06 11.36
C LEU A 3 -11.16 1.23 11.41
N GLU A 4 -11.70 1.57 12.59
CA GLU A 4 -13.14 1.80 12.77
C GLU A 4 -13.65 3.02 12.00
N GLU A 5 -12.90 4.14 12.01
CA GLU A 5 -13.23 5.34 11.25
C GLU A 5 -13.21 5.09 9.74
N GLN A 6 -12.23 4.33 9.27
CA GLN A 6 -12.12 3.94 7.86
C GLN A 6 -13.31 3.04 7.47
N GLN A 7 -13.58 2.00 8.23
CA GLN A 7 -14.69 1.09 7.98
C GLN A 7 -16.05 1.80 7.98
N TYR A 8 -16.23 2.79 8.87
CA TYR A 8 -17.46 3.59 8.90
C TYR A 8 -17.62 4.41 7.62
N ALA A 9 -16.55 5.06 7.15
CA ALA A 9 -16.58 5.87 5.92
C ALA A 9 -16.89 5.00 4.69
N GLU A 10 -16.26 3.83 4.58
CA GLU A 10 -16.46 2.89 3.49
C GLU A 10 -17.89 2.32 3.46
N LYS A 11 -18.43 1.91 4.60
CA LYS A 11 -19.84 1.46 4.72
C LYS A 11 -20.84 2.54 4.30
N ARG A 12 -20.55 3.79 4.64
CA ARG A 12 -21.38 4.92 4.22
C ARG A 12 -21.34 5.10 2.69
N MET A 13 -20.15 5.02 2.08
CA MET A 13 -20.01 5.13 0.63
C MET A 13 -20.77 4.01 -0.11
N ILE A 14 -20.69 2.76 0.37
CA ILE A 14 -21.44 1.62 -0.17
C ILE A 14 -22.94 1.87 -0.12
N ALA A 15 -23.44 2.35 1.04
CA ALA A 15 -24.87 2.64 1.23
C ALA A 15 -25.34 3.79 0.34
N GLU A 16 -24.57 4.88 0.22
CA GLU A 16 -24.88 6.02 -0.64
C GLU A 16 -24.89 5.65 -2.13
N ALA A 17 -24.02 4.73 -2.53
CA ALA A 17 -23.96 4.21 -3.90
C ALA A 17 -25.07 3.17 -4.22
N GLY A 18 -25.78 2.68 -3.22
CA GLY A 18 -26.76 1.59 -3.38
C GLY A 18 -26.13 0.29 -3.87
N ALA A 19 -24.83 0.09 -3.58
CA ALA A 19 -24.09 -1.07 -4.05
C ALA A 19 -24.36 -2.32 -3.17
N ASP A 20 -24.56 -3.46 -3.80
CA ASP A 20 -24.69 -4.75 -3.11
C ASP A 20 -23.29 -5.31 -2.83
N LEU A 21 -22.61 -4.75 -1.80
CA LEU A 21 -21.26 -5.11 -1.38
C LEU A 21 -21.24 -5.43 0.11
N THR A 22 -20.58 -6.52 0.46
CA THR A 22 -20.25 -6.86 1.85
C THR A 22 -18.84 -6.38 2.16
N LEU A 23 -18.70 -5.50 3.16
CA LEU A 23 -17.42 -5.00 3.65
C LEU A 23 -17.06 -5.68 4.97
N THR A 24 -15.89 -6.28 5.00
CA THR A 24 -15.24 -6.75 6.22
C THR A 24 -13.88 -6.08 6.36
N SER A 25 -13.36 -5.98 7.58
CA SER A 25 -12.03 -5.44 7.83
C SER A 25 -11.32 -6.28 8.90
N THR A 26 -10.02 -6.48 8.71
CA THR A 26 -9.15 -7.20 9.63
C THR A 26 -7.77 -6.55 9.65
N THR A 27 -7.02 -6.75 10.71
CA THR A 27 -5.59 -6.42 10.81
C THR A 27 -4.69 -7.63 10.53
N HIS A 28 -5.28 -8.79 10.24
CA HIS A 28 -4.58 -10.03 9.93
C HIS A 28 -4.53 -10.23 8.42
N LEU A 29 -3.34 -10.16 7.84
CA LEU A 29 -3.13 -10.24 6.40
C LEU A 29 -3.65 -11.56 5.81
N GLU A 30 -3.38 -12.66 6.47
CA GLU A 30 -3.81 -14.00 6.04
C GLU A 30 -5.35 -14.10 5.91
N GLU A 31 -6.07 -13.57 6.91
CA GLU A 31 -7.54 -13.52 6.88
C GLU A 31 -8.07 -12.70 5.70
N ALA A 32 -7.39 -11.57 5.39
CA ALA A 32 -7.78 -10.71 4.28
C ALA A 32 -7.54 -11.36 2.91
N LEU A 33 -6.53 -12.22 2.80
CA LEU A 33 -6.14 -12.86 1.53
C LEU A 33 -6.92 -14.15 1.23
N MET A 34 -7.49 -14.81 2.25
CA MET A 34 -8.19 -16.07 2.04
C MET A 34 -9.33 -15.97 1.03
N GLY A 35 -9.19 -16.67 -0.11
CA GLY A 35 -10.20 -16.73 -1.16
C GLY A 35 -10.32 -15.45 -1.99
N ALA A 36 -9.32 -14.57 -1.94
CA ALA A 36 -9.28 -13.38 -2.77
C ALA A 36 -9.03 -13.72 -4.24
N ASP A 37 -9.76 -13.09 -5.15
CA ASP A 37 -9.51 -13.09 -6.59
C ASP A 37 -8.65 -11.91 -7.01
N PHE A 38 -8.76 -10.78 -6.28
CA PHE A 38 -8.01 -9.55 -6.52
C PHE A 38 -7.50 -8.98 -5.21
N VAL A 39 -6.24 -8.59 -5.20
CA VAL A 39 -5.59 -7.90 -4.08
C VAL A 39 -5.15 -6.53 -4.54
N LEU A 40 -5.65 -5.48 -3.90
CA LEU A 40 -5.29 -4.09 -4.18
C LEU A 40 -4.32 -3.60 -3.10
N SER A 41 -3.04 -3.40 -3.47
CA SER A 41 -2.06 -2.85 -2.53
C SER A 41 -2.09 -1.32 -2.54
N ASN A 42 -2.36 -0.72 -1.39
CA ASN A 42 -2.34 0.73 -1.21
C ASN A 42 -1.89 1.08 0.20
N PHE A 43 -0.61 1.31 0.38
CA PHE A 43 -0.02 1.68 1.66
C PHE A 43 1.18 2.61 1.46
N ARG A 44 1.62 3.24 2.54
CA ARG A 44 2.82 4.09 2.56
C ARG A 44 3.78 3.61 3.65
N ALA A 45 4.86 2.94 3.24
CA ALA A 45 5.90 2.46 4.13
C ALA A 45 6.57 3.62 4.88
N GLY A 46 6.52 3.60 6.22
CA GLY A 46 7.06 4.65 7.08
C GLY A 46 6.19 5.91 7.21
N GLY A 47 5.04 5.96 6.54
CA GLY A 47 4.10 7.08 6.62
C GLY A 47 4.66 8.41 6.11
N PHE A 48 3.99 9.51 6.43
CA PHE A 48 4.40 10.86 5.99
C PHE A 48 5.69 11.35 6.65
N GLU A 49 6.01 10.87 7.84
CA GLU A 49 7.25 11.26 8.52
C GLU A 49 8.48 10.75 7.78
N ALA A 50 8.47 9.51 7.30
CA ALA A 50 9.56 8.98 6.47
C ALA A 50 9.68 9.76 5.14
N THR A 51 8.56 10.12 4.51
CA THR A 51 8.55 10.95 3.31
C THR A 51 9.18 12.33 3.57
N ARG A 52 8.86 12.94 4.72
CA ARG A 52 9.48 14.22 5.11
C ARG A 52 11.00 14.10 5.26
N GLN A 53 11.47 12.98 5.82
CA GLN A 53 12.90 12.72 5.97
C GLN A 53 13.58 12.55 4.60
N ASP A 54 12.97 11.84 3.67
CA ASP A 54 13.50 11.65 2.32
C ASP A 54 13.73 12.99 1.60
N TYR A 55 12.77 13.90 1.70
CA TYR A 55 12.91 15.25 1.13
C TYR A 55 13.98 16.06 1.84
N THR A 56 14.00 16.04 3.18
CA THR A 56 15.01 16.75 3.97
C THR A 56 16.43 16.27 3.67
N ILE A 57 16.62 14.98 3.41
CA ILE A 57 17.95 14.44 3.04
C ILE A 57 18.33 14.94 1.64
N SER A 58 17.42 14.88 0.68
CA SER A 58 17.66 15.37 -0.67
C SER A 58 18.05 16.86 -0.68
N ASP A 59 17.32 17.67 0.06
CA ASP A 59 17.57 19.12 0.16
C ASP A 59 18.97 19.46 0.69
N LYS A 60 19.54 18.64 1.59
CA LYS A 60 20.91 18.85 2.10
C LYS A 60 21.99 18.77 1.03
N TYR A 61 21.69 18.17 -0.11
CA TYR A 61 22.60 17.97 -1.21
C TYR A 61 22.19 18.76 -2.45
N ASP A 62 21.33 19.76 -2.29
CA ASP A 62 20.77 20.56 -3.39
C ASP A 62 20.08 19.71 -4.48
N LEU A 63 19.49 18.58 -4.08
CA LEU A 63 18.75 17.68 -4.94
C LEU A 63 17.25 17.85 -4.75
N ILE A 64 16.52 17.84 -5.86
CA ILE A 64 15.05 17.86 -5.79
C ILE A 64 14.55 16.57 -5.18
N GLY A 65 13.88 16.66 -4.03
CA GLY A 65 13.19 15.55 -3.41
C GLY A 65 11.95 15.18 -4.22
N GLN A 66 11.88 13.93 -4.69
CA GLN A 66 10.71 13.38 -5.37
C GLN A 66 10.34 12.04 -4.74
N GLU A 67 9.04 11.71 -4.81
CA GLU A 67 8.52 10.48 -4.20
C GLU A 67 8.86 9.22 -5.01
N THR A 68 8.95 9.34 -6.34
CA THR A 68 9.01 8.18 -7.25
C THR A 68 10.33 8.06 -8.00
N THR A 69 11.14 9.10 -8.02
CA THR A 69 12.40 9.15 -8.78
C THR A 69 13.52 9.77 -7.92
N GLY A 70 14.77 9.57 -8.35
CA GLY A 70 15.94 10.13 -7.68
C GLY A 70 16.16 9.55 -6.28
N PRO A 71 16.87 10.26 -5.40
CA PRO A 71 17.18 9.79 -4.04
C PRO A 71 15.94 9.50 -3.20
N GLY A 72 14.93 10.37 -3.24
CA GLY A 72 13.68 10.19 -2.49
C GLY A 72 12.94 8.93 -2.92
N GLY A 73 12.83 8.68 -4.22
CA GLY A 73 12.24 7.45 -4.76
C GLY A 73 13.01 6.19 -4.33
N THR A 74 14.34 6.25 -4.32
CA THR A 74 15.19 5.15 -3.85
C THR A 74 14.94 4.85 -2.37
N PHE A 75 14.91 5.87 -1.51
CA PHE A 75 14.65 5.69 -0.08
C PHE A 75 13.25 5.12 0.17
N PHE A 76 12.26 5.57 -0.59
CA PHE A 76 10.91 5.04 -0.47
C PHE A 76 10.85 3.59 -0.96
N ALA A 77 11.50 3.24 -2.07
CA ALA A 77 11.57 1.88 -2.59
C ALA A 77 12.20 0.91 -1.57
N LEU A 78 13.32 1.28 -0.94
CA LEU A 78 13.98 0.48 0.08
C LEU A 78 13.08 0.13 1.28
N ARG A 79 12.05 0.95 1.56
CA ARG A 79 11.07 0.67 2.60
C ARG A 79 9.84 -0.09 2.09
N SER A 80 9.45 0.15 0.85
CA SER A 80 8.22 -0.44 0.28
C SER A 80 8.44 -1.85 -0.24
N ILE A 81 9.59 -2.14 -0.86
CA ILE A 81 9.90 -3.44 -1.46
C ILE A 81 9.76 -4.59 -0.46
N PRO A 82 10.35 -4.56 0.75
CA PRO A 82 10.18 -5.64 1.71
C PRO A 82 8.71 -5.97 2.00
N GLN A 83 7.87 -4.94 2.18
CA GLN A 83 6.45 -5.11 2.46
C GLN A 83 5.67 -5.69 1.27
N ILE A 84 6.05 -5.34 0.05
CA ILE A 84 5.47 -5.95 -1.16
C ILE A 84 5.91 -7.41 -1.29
N LEU A 85 7.16 -7.74 -1.01
CA LEU A 85 7.64 -9.13 -1.04
C LEU A 85 6.94 -9.99 0.03
N ASP A 86 6.73 -9.45 1.24
CA ASP A 86 5.96 -10.13 2.28
C ASP A 86 4.50 -10.35 1.83
N LEU A 87 3.88 -9.35 1.19
CA LEU A 87 2.54 -9.49 0.61
C LEU A 87 2.50 -10.56 -0.49
N CYS A 88 3.45 -10.54 -1.43
CA CYS A 88 3.52 -11.55 -2.50
C CYS A 88 3.68 -12.96 -1.93
N SER A 89 4.56 -13.14 -0.94
CA SER A 89 4.75 -14.43 -0.29
C SER A 89 3.48 -14.93 0.40
N ALA A 90 2.75 -14.03 1.08
CA ALA A 90 1.47 -14.37 1.68
C ALA A 90 0.39 -14.69 0.62
N MET A 91 0.40 -14.00 -0.52
CA MET A 91 -0.50 -14.30 -1.63
C MET A 91 -0.23 -15.68 -2.24
N GLU A 92 1.04 -16.04 -2.42
CA GLU A 92 1.42 -17.38 -2.93
C GLU A 92 0.90 -18.50 -2.02
N GLU A 93 0.81 -18.26 -0.70
CA GLU A 93 0.31 -19.23 0.27
C GLU A 93 -1.23 -19.26 0.35
N HIS A 94 -1.89 -18.08 0.34
CA HIS A 94 -3.31 -17.98 0.70
C HIS A 94 -4.25 -17.73 -0.49
N CYS A 95 -3.74 -17.17 -1.60
CA CYS A 95 -4.53 -16.88 -2.81
C CYS A 95 -3.65 -16.89 -4.08
N PRO A 96 -3.03 -18.03 -4.44
CA PRO A 96 -2.02 -18.10 -5.51
C PRO A 96 -2.54 -17.72 -6.90
N ASP A 97 -3.84 -17.79 -7.14
CA ASP A 97 -4.47 -17.44 -8.41
C ASP A 97 -4.97 -15.98 -8.46
N ALA A 98 -4.79 -15.21 -7.36
CA ALA A 98 -5.25 -13.84 -7.28
C ALA A 98 -4.38 -12.87 -8.09
N TRP A 99 -5.00 -11.83 -8.62
CA TRP A 99 -4.30 -10.72 -9.26
C TRP A 99 -3.87 -9.67 -8.23
N LEU A 100 -2.60 -9.29 -8.24
CA LEU A 100 -2.12 -8.13 -7.49
C LEU A 100 -2.23 -6.86 -8.32
N ILE A 101 -3.04 -5.90 -7.86
CA ILE A 101 -3.18 -4.57 -8.43
C ILE A 101 -2.43 -3.58 -7.54
N ASN A 102 -1.30 -3.07 -8.03
CA ASN A 102 -0.43 -2.24 -7.21
C ASN A 102 -0.69 -0.75 -7.36
N TYR A 103 -0.97 -0.08 -6.23
CA TYR A 103 -1.04 1.38 -6.08
C TYR A 103 0.07 1.95 -5.19
N VAL A 104 1.01 1.11 -4.77
CA VAL A 104 2.15 1.55 -3.96
C VAL A 104 3.23 2.14 -4.84
N ASN A 105 3.72 3.30 -4.48
CA ASN A 105 4.88 3.93 -5.11
C ASN A 105 6.20 3.50 -4.41
N PRO A 106 7.33 3.57 -5.13
CA PRO A 106 7.48 3.82 -6.57
C PRO A 106 7.09 2.58 -7.40
N THR A 107 6.10 2.72 -8.28
CA THR A 107 5.53 1.59 -9.05
C THR A 107 6.56 0.86 -9.91
N ASN A 108 7.51 1.58 -10.49
CA ASN A 108 8.57 1.00 -11.30
C ASN A 108 9.48 0.04 -10.51
N PHE A 109 9.74 0.31 -9.23
CA PHE A 109 10.52 -0.60 -8.37
C PHE A 109 9.70 -1.78 -7.85
N VAL A 110 8.39 -1.64 -7.81
CA VAL A 110 7.50 -2.72 -7.36
C VAL A 110 7.20 -3.71 -8.49
N ALA A 111 7.23 -3.25 -9.75
CA ALA A 111 6.89 -4.05 -10.92
C ALA A 111 8.06 -4.87 -11.46
N ASP A 112 9.31 -4.52 -11.10
CA ASP A 112 10.54 -5.23 -11.49
C ASP A 112 10.83 -6.43 -10.57
#